data_3cc1c9920a9ea7c8a2e5dc4b6d49372d
#
_entry.id   3cc1c9920a9ea7c8a2e5dc4b6d49372d
#
_cell.length_a   1.000
_cell.length_b   1.000
_cell.length_c   1.000
_cell.angle_alpha   90.00
_cell.angle_beta   90.00
_cell.angle_gamma   90.00
#
_symmetry.space_group_name_H-M   'P 1'
#
loop_
_entity.id
_entity.type
_entity.pdbx_description
1 polymer ?
#
loop_
_entity_poly.entity_id
_entity_poly.type
_entity_poly.pdbx_seq_one_letter_code
_entity_poly.pdbx_strand_id
1 'polypeptide(L)'
;SKIGEFFIGIFDLFKELFTLSDGYGLLYTAIARWVFIILSLFILIKSIVSLLRSRSPNEVWAYFNVNDRIAYPITHWENLIGRSKSCDLVLKDGAASRSHGTLSRDAEGRWSYMDLGSSNGSICAGKRLTKGKKYPIEPGDSILIGQSTCTLLPISLEEKRNNEKLRKEETFLLSPWSSLLMLTLFQLMTVIQLDISLGESYTSQIAVAFAGLCILMWVYVISMRMLKRKSFEMETIAFFLSTLSLAVTASKFPHSVLKQFIAIVFGL
;
A
#
# COMPACT_ATOMS: atom_id res chain seq x y z
N SER A 1 31.91 -4.33 -22.79
CA SER A 1 30.94 -3.26 -23.13
C SER A 1 31.19 -2.10 -22.18
N LYS A 2 31.20 -0.84 -22.69
CA LYS A 2 31.50 0.37 -21.90
C LYS A 2 30.70 0.50 -20.58
N ILE A 3 29.51 -0.07 -20.54
CA ILE A 3 28.67 -0.13 -19.35
C ILE A 3 29.25 -1.08 -18.29
N GLY A 4 29.79 -2.24 -18.72
CA GLY A 4 30.46 -3.18 -17.83
C GLY A 4 31.74 -2.60 -17.22
N GLU A 5 32.53 -1.88 -18.01
CA GLU A 5 33.77 -1.20 -17.56
C GLU A 5 33.44 -0.06 -16.57
N PHE A 6 32.34 0.67 -16.78
CA PHE A 6 31.89 1.71 -15.88
C PHE A 6 31.50 1.16 -14.52
N PHE A 7 30.75 0.04 -14.47
CA PHE A 7 30.38 -0.60 -13.21
C PHE A 7 31.59 -1.24 -12.51
N ILE A 8 32.52 -1.82 -13.25
CA ILE A 8 33.77 -2.34 -12.70
C ILE A 8 34.61 -1.20 -12.12
N GLY A 9 34.72 -0.06 -12.82
CA GLY A 9 35.46 1.10 -12.32
C GLY A 9 34.87 1.73 -11.07
N ILE A 10 33.53 1.78 -10.96
CA ILE A 10 32.85 2.21 -9.71
C ILE A 10 33.14 1.20 -8.61
N PHE A 11 33.10 -0.08 -8.90
CA PHE A 11 33.34 -1.14 -7.92
C PHE A 11 34.80 -1.14 -7.44
N ASP A 12 35.77 -0.94 -8.32
CA ASP A 12 37.19 -0.83 -7.99
C ASP A 12 37.46 0.43 -7.15
N LEU A 13 36.82 1.55 -7.46
CA LEU A 13 36.90 2.79 -6.67
C LEU A 13 36.35 2.57 -5.23
N PHE A 14 35.24 1.84 -5.09
CA PHE A 14 34.72 1.45 -3.78
C PHE A 14 35.67 0.51 -3.06
N LYS A 15 36.24 -0.46 -3.76
CA LYS A 15 37.22 -1.41 -3.20
C LYS A 15 38.47 -0.69 -2.70
N GLU A 16 39.00 0.25 -3.47
CA GLU A 16 40.16 1.06 -3.10
C GLU A 16 39.89 1.96 -1.89
N LEU A 17 38.67 2.49 -1.77
CA LEU A 17 38.25 3.30 -0.61
C LEU A 17 38.13 2.49 0.68
N PHE A 18 37.82 1.19 0.61
CA PHE A 18 37.58 0.31 1.74
C PHE A 18 38.72 -0.66 2.07
N THR A 19 39.67 -0.88 1.17
CA THR A 19 40.88 -1.70 1.42
C THR A 19 42.00 -0.96 2.15
N LEU A 20 41.79 0.32 2.44
CA LEU A 20 42.72 1.12 3.27
C LEU A 20 42.64 0.71 4.74
N SER A 21 43.35 -0.38 5.05
CA SER A 21 43.73 -0.91 6.39
C SER A 21 42.66 -1.78 7.12
N ASP A 22 43.15 -2.90 7.67
CA ASP A 22 42.41 -3.89 8.51
C ASP A 22 41.60 -3.27 9.68
N GLY A 23 41.93 -2.08 10.13
CA GLY A 23 41.22 -1.36 11.19
C GLY A 23 39.85 -0.81 10.79
N TYR A 24 39.68 -0.39 9.54
CA TYR A 24 38.42 0.18 9.08
C TYR A 24 37.35 -0.92 8.85
N GLY A 25 37.73 -2.12 8.43
CA GLY A 25 36.84 -3.26 8.29
C GLY A 25 36.21 -3.68 9.63
N LEU A 26 37.01 -3.71 10.70
CA LEU A 26 36.53 -4.00 12.06
C LEU A 26 35.58 -2.92 12.58
N LEU A 27 35.95 -1.65 12.38
CA LEU A 27 35.11 -0.52 12.77
C LEU A 27 33.78 -0.51 12.02
N TYR A 28 33.81 -0.73 10.70
CA TYR A 28 32.62 -0.86 9.87
C TYR A 28 31.70 -1.96 10.39
N THR A 29 32.24 -3.17 10.61
CA THR A 29 31.46 -4.32 11.09
C THR A 29 30.82 -4.05 12.46
N ALA A 30 31.53 -3.37 13.37
CA ALA A 30 31.01 -3.01 14.69
C ALA A 30 29.83 -2.03 14.58
N ILE A 31 29.94 -1.01 13.73
CA ILE A 31 28.87 -0.01 13.50
C ILE A 31 27.73 -0.64 12.70
N ALA A 32 28.02 -1.36 11.63
CA ALA A 32 27.05 -1.96 10.73
C ALA A 32 26.09 -2.92 11.48
N ARG A 33 26.58 -3.66 12.47
CA ARG A 33 25.75 -4.54 13.30
C ARG A 33 24.55 -3.80 13.90
N TRP A 34 24.76 -2.62 14.46
CA TRP A 34 23.68 -1.83 15.06
C TRP A 34 22.83 -1.14 14.00
N VAL A 35 23.44 -0.62 12.95
CA VAL A 35 22.74 0.06 11.86
C VAL A 35 21.80 -0.90 11.13
N PHE A 36 22.20 -2.15 10.88
CA PHE A 36 21.33 -3.16 10.29
C PHE A 36 20.08 -3.43 11.12
N ILE A 37 20.22 -3.55 12.45
CA ILE A 37 19.09 -3.76 13.35
C ILE A 37 18.13 -2.55 13.29
N ILE A 38 18.67 -1.34 13.38
CA ILE A 38 17.86 -0.11 13.36
C ILE A 38 17.13 0.05 12.01
N LEU A 39 17.83 -0.16 10.89
CA LEU A 39 17.23 -0.06 9.54
C LEU A 39 16.14 -1.10 9.34
N SER A 40 16.40 -2.37 9.72
CA SER A 40 15.39 -3.44 9.55
C SER A 40 14.16 -3.18 10.42
N LEU A 41 14.32 -2.79 11.68
CA LEU A 41 13.23 -2.41 12.55
C LEU A 41 12.44 -1.23 12.01
N PHE A 42 13.13 -0.20 11.52
CA PHE A 42 12.48 0.96 10.91
C PHE A 42 11.63 0.58 9.70
N ILE A 43 12.18 -0.20 8.77
CA ILE A 43 11.46 -0.66 7.57
C ILE A 43 10.22 -1.48 7.98
N LEU A 44 10.38 -2.44 8.90
CA LEU A 44 9.28 -3.31 9.36
C LEU A 44 8.20 -2.53 10.11
N ILE A 45 8.60 -1.71 11.09
CA ILE A 45 7.64 -0.91 11.89
C ILE A 45 6.88 0.04 10.97
N LYS A 46 7.57 0.75 10.08
CA LYS A 46 6.92 1.65 9.13
C LYS A 46 5.93 0.92 8.23
N SER A 47 6.30 -0.24 7.69
CA SER A 47 5.42 -1.05 6.84
C SER A 47 4.20 -1.56 7.61
N ILE A 48 4.37 -2.04 8.84
CA ILE A 48 3.28 -2.52 9.69
C ILE A 48 2.34 -1.37 10.07
N VAL A 49 2.88 -0.23 10.52
CA VAL A 49 2.08 0.94 10.89
C VAL A 49 1.29 1.45 9.69
N SER A 50 1.89 1.48 8.51
CA SER A 50 1.22 1.87 7.28
C SER A 50 0.08 0.92 6.92
N LEU A 51 0.30 -0.40 6.99
CA LEU A 51 -0.72 -1.42 6.75
C LEU A 51 -1.89 -1.33 7.76
N LEU A 52 -1.59 -1.11 9.03
CA LEU A 52 -2.63 -0.97 10.06
C LEU A 52 -3.44 0.31 9.89
N ARG A 53 -2.81 1.41 9.51
CA ARG A 53 -3.48 2.69 9.23
C ARG A 53 -4.33 2.67 7.97
N SER A 54 -3.90 1.98 6.91
CA SER A 54 -4.67 1.86 5.67
C SER A 54 -6.00 1.10 5.86
N ARG A 55 -6.15 0.39 6.97
CA ARG A 55 -7.33 -0.43 7.30
C ARG A 55 -8.52 0.36 7.86
N SER A 56 -8.34 1.61 8.23
CA SER A 56 -9.40 2.46 8.81
C SER A 56 -9.41 3.83 8.16
N PRO A 57 -10.06 4.00 7.00
CA PRO A 57 -10.31 5.32 6.49
C PRO A 57 -11.29 6.02 7.44
N ASN A 58 -10.79 6.92 8.29
CA ASN A 58 -11.61 7.80 9.13
C ASN A 58 -12.28 8.92 8.31
N GLU A 59 -12.24 8.79 6.99
CA GLU A 59 -12.77 9.79 6.08
C GLU A 59 -14.25 9.56 5.84
N VAL A 60 -15.08 10.45 6.34
CA VAL A 60 -16.52 10.45 6.05
C VAL A 60 -16.75 11.21 4.75
N TRP A 61 -17.42 10.60 3.78
CA TRP A 61 -17.66 11.20 2.47
C TRP A 61 -19.04 11.82 2.32
N ALA A 62 -20.02 11.29 3.03
CA ALA A 62 -21.41 11.75 3.09
C ALA A 62 -22.08 11.16 4.33
N TYR A 63 -23.26 11.64 4.62
CA TYR A 63 -24.17 11.03 5.60
C TYR A 63 -25.40 10.48 4.90
N PHE A 64 -25.82 9.29 5.30
CA PHE A 64 -27.08 8.70 4.86
C PHE A 64 -28.08 8.85 6.01
N ASN A 65 -29.00 9.81 5.85
CA ASN A 65 -29.96 10.16 6.86
C ASN A 65 -31.24 9.34 6.68
N VAL A 66 -31.72 8.70 7.73
CA VAL A 66 -32.91 7.86 7.70
C VAL A 66 -34.01 8.53 8.53
N ASN A 67 -35.11 8.88 7.87
CA ASN A 67 -36.29 9.54 8.48
C ASN A 67 -35.96 10.77 9.32
N ASP A 68 -34.92 11.51 8.95
CA ASP A 68 -34.40 12.68 9.67
C ASP A 68 -34.09 12.42 11.17
N ARG A 69 -33.82 11.17 11.51
CA ARG A 69 -33.55 10.77 12.92
C ARG A 69 -32.18 10.16 13.11
N ILE A 70 -31.68 9.43 12.13
CA ILE A 70 -30.43 8.67 12.24
C ILE A 70 -29.58 8.98 11.01
N ALA A 71 -28.40 9.58 11.21
CA ALA A 71 -27.44 9.81 10.17
C ALA A 71 -26.31 8.78 10.26
N TYR A 72 -26.15 7.97 9.23
CA TYR A 72 -25.06 7.00 9.11
C TYR A 72 -23.90 7.62 8.34
N PRO A 73 -22.68 7.65 8.89
CA PRO A 73 -21.51 8.11 8.15
C PRO A 73 -21.14 7.10 7.05
N ILE A 74 -20.94 7.58 5.84
CA ILE A 74 -20.52 6.77 4.70
C ILE A 74 -19.02 6.87 4.55
N THR A 75 -18.33 5.76 4.77
CA THR A 75 -16.87 5.65 4.75
C THR A 75 -16.35 4.62 3.73
N HIS A 76 -17.23 3.83 3.12
CA HIS A 76 -16.88 2.78 2.18
C HIS A 76 -17.36 3.10 0.76
N TRP A 77 -16.67 2.57 -0.23
CA TRP A 77 -17.04 2.71 -1.64
C TRP A 77 -18.38 2.07 -1.98
N GLU A 78 -18.73 1.02 -1.28
CA GLU A 78 -20.00 0.32 -1.42
C GLU A 78 -20.57 0.03 -0.04
N ASN A 79 -21.83 0.40 0.17
CA ASN A 79 -22.52 0.24 1.46
C ASN A 79 -23.84 -0.49 1.25
N LEU A 80 -23.96 -1.63 1.89
CA LEU A 80 -25.16 -2.44 1.85
C LEU A 80 -26.25 -1.87 2.78
N ILE A 81 -27.44 -1.68 2.24
CA ILE A 81 -28.60 -1.12 2.94
C ILE A 81 -29.68 -2.18 3.11
N GLY A 82 -30.21 -2.31 4.30
CA GLY A 82 -31.31 -3.23 4.53
C GLY A 82 -31.66 -3.43 6.00
N ARG A 83 -32.63 -4.33 6.27
CA ARG A 83 -33.09 -4.61 7.62
C ARG A 83 -32.16 -5.56 8.40
N SER A 84 -31.28 -6.29 7.73
CA SER A 84 -30.35 -7.20 8.39
C SER A 84 -29.32 -6.44 9.21
N LYS A 85 -28.94 -6.98 10.37
CA LYS A 85 -27.83 -6.48 11.18
C LYS A 85 -26.45 -6.63 10.48
N SER A 86 -26.39 -7.43 9.41
CA SER A 86 -25.19 -7.60 8.59
C SER A 86 -25.01 -6.52 7.53
N CYS A 87 -25.99 -5.60 7.37
CA CYS A 87 -25.87 -4.45 6.48
C CYS A 87 -25.03 -3.35 7.13
N ASP A 88 -24.33 -2.57 6.29
CA ASP A 88 -23.57 -1.40 6.73
C ASP A 88 -24.54 -0.30 7.23
N LEU A 89 -25.68 -0.16 6.56
CA LEU A 89 -26.75 0.79 6.88
C LEU A 89 -28.00 0.00 7.28
N VAL A 90 -28.23 -0.14 8.57
CA VAL A 90 -29.32 -0.94 9.09
C VAL A 90 -30.61 -0.13 9.21
N LEU A 91 -31.63 -0.48 8.42
CA LEU A 91 -32.96 0.11 8.48
C LEU A 91 -33.84 -0.66 9.49
N LYS A 92 -34.32 0.03 10.50
CA LYS A 92 -35.33 -0.53 11.46
C LYS A 92 -36.72 -0.45 10.86
N ASP A 93 -36.92 -1.08 9.71
CA ASP A 93 -38.16 -1.02 8.93
C ASP A 93 -38.55 -2.44 8.48
N GLY A 94 -39.71 -2.89 8.89
CA GLY A 94 -40.25 -4.21 8.51
C GLY A 94 -40.57 -4.36 7.04
N ALA A 95 -40.83 -3.25 6.34
CA ALA A 95 -41.10 -3.22 4.91
C ALA A 95 -39.81 -3.24 4.05
N ALA A 96 -38.63 -2.99 4.67
CA ALA A 96 -37.36 -3.13 4.01
C ALA A 96 -36.93 -4.61 3.94
N SER A 97 -36.32 -5.03 2.83
CA SER A 97 -35.74 -6.37 2.67
C SER A 97 -34.48 -6.51 3.52
N ARG A 98 -34.06 -7.76 3.84
CA ARG A 98 -32.84 -8.03 4.62
C ARG A 98 -31.61 -7.39 3.97
N SER A 99 -31.41 -7.57 2.67
CA SER A 99 -30.49 -6.83 1.82
C SER A 99 -31.35 -6.15 0.78
N HIS A 100 -31.57 -4.84 0.91
CA HIS A 100 -32.56 -4.13 0.09
C HIS A 100 -31.90 -3.47 -1.13
N GLY A 101 -30.80 -2.79 -0.91
CA GLY A 101 -30.07 -2.08 -1.94
C GLY A 101 -28.65 -1.79 -1.55
N THR A 102 -27.90 -1.19 -2.47
CA THR A 102 -26.53 -0.77 -2.24
C THR A 102 -26.31 0.67 -2.69
N LEU A 103 -25.62 1.45 -1.88
CA LEU A 103 -25.16 2.80 -2.16
C LEU A 103 -23.66 2.73 -2.50
N SER A 104 -23.30 3.09 -3.72
CA SER A 104 -21.92 3.04 -4.20
C SER A 104 -21.41 4.41 -4.59
N ARG A 105 -20.10 4.64 -4.40
CA ARG A 105 -19.39 5.84 -4.85
C ARG A 105 -18.30 5.43 -5.84
N ASP A 106 -18.20 6.10 -6.99
CA ASP A 106 -17.14 5.84 -7.96
C ASP A 106 -15.84 6.61 -7.66
N ALA A 107 -14.79 6.37 -8.45
CA ALA A 107 -13.50 7.03 -8.29
C ALA A 107 -13.55 8.55 -8.54
N GLU A 108 -14.53 9.02 -9.31
CA GLU A 108 -14.81 10.43 -9.60
C GLU A 108 -15.64 11.10 -8.51
N GLY A 109 -16.10 10.33 -7.50
CA GLY A 109 -16.87 10.82 -6.36
C GLY A 109 -18.37 10.90 -6.61
N ARG A 110 -18.90 10.34 -7.71
CA ARG A 110 -20.32 10.31 -8.03
C ARG A 110 -20.99 9.17 -7.28
N TRP A 111 -22.19 9.42 -6.78
CA TRP A 111 -22.96 8.43 -6.07
C TRP A 111 -23.96 7.72 -6.96
N SER A 112 -24.21 6.46 -6.67
CA SER A 112 -25.23 5.66 -7.32
C SER A 112 -25.89 4.71 -6.33
N TYR A 113 -27.20 4.52 -6.52
CA TYR A 113 -27.98 3.53 -5.76
C TYR A 113 -28.47 2.41 -6.67
N MET A 114 -28.51 1.19 -6.16
CA MET A 114 -29.04 0.02 -6.87
C MET A 114 -29.91 -0.82 -5.92
N ASP A 115 -31.16 -1.10 -6.34
CA ASP A 115 -32.04 -2.04 -5.65
C ASP A 115 -31.58 -3.48 -5.95
N LEU A 116 -31.30 -4.28 -4.92
CA LEU A 116 -30.79 -5.66 -5.05
C LEU A 116 -31.91 -6.71 -5.22
N GLY A 117 -33.06 -6.34 -5.76
CA GLY A 117 -34.20 -7.23 -5.93
C GLY A 117 -35.10 -7.27 -4.70
N SER A 118 -35.23 -6.13 -4.03
CA SER A 118 -36.05 -6.02 -2.84
C SER A 118 -37.52 -6.39 -3.07
N SER A 119 -38.23 -6.82 -2.00
CA SER A 119 -39.65 -7.25 -2.11
C SER A 119 -40.56 -6.09 -2.51
N ASN A 120 -40.40 -4.94 -1.86
CA ASN A 120 -41.26 -3.78 -2.08
C ASN A 120 -40.73 -2.78 -3.09
N GLY A 121 -39.45 -2.92 -3.51
CA GLY A 121 -38.78 -1.99 -4.41
C GLY A 121 -38.36 -0.70 -3.72
N SER A 122 -37.60 0.12 -4.43
CA SER A 122 -37.15 1.44 -3.99
C SER A 122 -37.72 2.51 -4.91
N ILE A 123 -38.02 3.70 -4.37
CA ILE A 123 -38.53 4.86 -5.12
C ILE A 123 -37.57 6.03 -4.94
N CYS A 124 -37.14 6.63 -6.04
CA CYS A 124 -36.33 7.85 -6.04
C CYS A 124 -37.00 8.90 -6.93
N ALA A 125 -37.11 10.14 -6.43
CA ALA A 125 -37.79 11.24 -7.15
C ALA A 125 -39.19 10.86 -7.68
N GLY A 126 -39.97 10.09 -6.91
CA GLY A 126 -41.31 9.63 -7.28
C GLY A 126 -41.38 8.51 -8.31
N LYS A 127 -40.20 8.05 -8.82
CA LYS A 127 -40.13 6.93 -9.79
C LYS A 127 -39.65 5.66 -9.11
N ARG A 128 -40.34 4.54 -9.38
CA ARG A 128 -39.92 3.23 -8.92
C ARG A 128 -38.68 2.78 -9.69
N LEU A 129 -37.64 2.38 -8.95
CA LEU A 129 -36.37 1.96 -9.54
C LEU A 129 -36.46 0.53 -10.07
N THR A 130 -35.78 0.28 -11.19
CA THR A 130 -35.66 -1.07 -11.73
C THR A 130 -34.62 -1.84 -10.93
N LYS A 131 -34.97 -3.05 -10.48
CA LYS A 131 -34.08 -3.92 -9.71
C LYS A 131 -32.82 -4.26 -10.50
N GLY A 132 -31.67 -4.26 -9.84
CA GLY A 132 -30.36 -4.57 -10.43
C GLY A 132 -29.78 -3.48 -11.34
N LYS A 133 -30.44 -2.32 -11.50
CA LYS A 133 -29.91 -1.20 -12.27
C LYS A 133 -29.38 -0.11 -11.36
N LYS A 134 -28.20 0.43 -11.68
CA LYS A 134 -27.61 1.58 -10.98
C LYS A 134 -28.27 2.88 -11.43
N TYR A 135 -28.65 3.70 -10.46
CA TYR A 135 -29.20 5.04 -10.67
C TYR A 135 -28.29 6.08 -10.02
N PRO A 136 -27.91 7.13 -10.74
CA PRO A 136 -27.13 8.21 -10.16
C PRO A 136 -27.96 8.94 -9.10
N ILE A 137 -27.31 9.34 -8.02
CA ILE A 137 -27.92 10.07 -6.89
C ILE A 137 -27.01 11.22 -6.53
N GLU A 138 -27.59 12.35 -6.26
CA GLU A 138 -26.88 13.54 -5.82
C GLU A 138 -27.10 13.80 -4.32
N PRO A 139 -26.15 14.47 -3.64
CA PRO A 139 -26.37 14.91 -2.27
C PRO A 139 -27.60 15.84 -2.21
N GLY A 140 -28.56 15.48 -1.35
CA GLY A 140 -29.88 16.10 -1.26
C GLY A 140 -31.02 15.21 -1.76
N ASP A 141 -30.71 14.22 -2.60
CA ASP A 141 -31.73 13.29 -3.09
C ASP A 141 -32.22 12.36 -1.98
N SER A 142 -33.53 12.08 -2.04
CA SER A 142 -34.21 11.15 -1.12
C SER A 142 -34.67 9.91 -1.83
N ILE A 143 -34.43 8.76 -1.18
CA ILE A 143 -34.86 7.45 -1.65
C ILE A 143 -35.83 6.88 -0.62
N LEU A 144 -37.00 6.44 -1.05
CA LEU A 144 -37.92 5.68 -0.21
C LEU A 144 -37.56 4.20 -0.30
N ILE A 145 -37.20 3.62 0.85
CA ILE A 145 -36.81 2.22 1.00
C ILE A 145 -37.76 1.57 2.02
N GLY A 146 -38.69 0.74 1.56
CA GLY A 146 -39.77 0.29 2.41
C GLY A 146 -40.70 1.44 2.78
N GLN A 147 -40.76 1.78 4.06
CA GLN A 147 -41.48 2.95 4.62
C GLN A 147 -40.51 4.04 5.09
N SER A 148 -39.20 3.82 4.91
CA SER A 148 -38.16 4.75 5.38
C SER A 148 -37.72 5.69 4.28
N THR A 149 -37.78 6.98 4.54
CA THR A 149 -37.19 7.99 3.66
C THR A 149 -35.70 8.14 4.02
N CYS A 150 -34.86 7.89 3.03
CA CYS A 150 -33.41 7.94 3.19
C CYS A 150 -32.85 9.05 2.32
N THR A 151 -32.12 10.00 2.91
CA THR A 151 -31.57 11.16 2.19
C THR A 151 -30.05 11.15 2.26
N LEU A 152 -29.39 11.32 1.09
CA LEU A 152 -27.95 11.49 1.03
C LEU A 152 -27.58 12.93 1.36
N LEU A 153 -26.89 13.17 2.47
CA LEU A 153 -26.48 14.49 2.91
C LEU A 153 -24.98 14.71 2.64
N PRO A 154 -24.57 15.88 2.13
CA PRO A 154 -23.17 16.21 1.97
C PRO A 154 -22.50 16.44 3.33
N ILE A 155 -21.19 16.22 3.41
CA ILE A 155 -20.38 16.58 4.57
C ILE A 155 -20.22 18.10 4.67
N SER A 156 -20.03 18.61 5.89
CA SER A 156 -19.77 20.02 6.16
C SER A 156 -18.43 20.49 5.56
N LEU A 157 -18.26 21.79 5.41
CA LEU A 157 -17.00 22.38 4.93
C LEU A 157 -15.83 22.08 5.90
N GLU A 158 -16.13 22.00 7.19
CA GLU A 158 -15.13 21.68 8.21
C GLU A 158 -14.67 20.22 8.11
N GLU A 159 -15.60 19.28 7.92
CA GLU A 159 -15.29 17.88 7.67
C GLU A 159 -14.51 17.68 6.36
N LYS A 160 -14.85 18.43 5.30
CA LYS A 160 -14.06 18.43 4.04
C LYS A 160 -12.62 18.83 4.30
N ARG A 161 -12.39 19.90 5.06
CA ARG A 161 -11.03 20.35 5.43
C ARG A 161 -10.30 19.33 6.28
N ASN A 162 -10.98 18.67 7.20
CA ASN A 162 -10.40 17.60 8.01
C ASN A 162 -10.01 16.37 7.15
N ASN A 163 -10.88 15.97 6.23
CA ASN A 163 -10.58 14.91 5.27
C ASN A 163 -9.37 15.24 4.39
N GLU A 164 -9.24 16.50 3.94
CA GLU A 164 -8.07 16.96 3.19
C GLU A 164 -6.77 16.92 4.02
N LYS A 165 -6.83 17.25 5.31
CA LYS A 165 -5.69 17.13 6.22
C LYS A 165 -5.29 15.66 6.40
N LEU A 166 -6.26 14.79 6.66
CA LEU A 166 -6.03 13.34 6.80
C LEU A 166 -5.40 12.77 5.53
N ARG A 167 -5.88 13.14 4.34
CA ARG A 167 -5.30 12.72 3.06
C ARG A 167 -3.86 13.19 2.87
N LYS A 168 -3.53 14.43 3.28
CA LYS A 168 -2.16 14.96 3.22
C LYS A 168 -1.24 14.23 4.18
N GLU A 169 -1.68 13.95 5.40
CA GLU A 169 -0.91 13.17 6.37
C GLU A 169 -0.70 11.74 5.90
N GLU A 170 -1.74 11.08 5.35
CA GLU A 170 -1.61 9.75 4.76
C GLU A 170 -0.63 9.73 3.59
N THR A 171 -0.68 10.71 2.68
CA THR A 171 0.26 10.76 1.54
C THR A 171 1.71 10.96 1.98
N PHE A 172 1.97 11.64 3.08
CA PHE A 172 3.32 11.80 3.63
C PHE A 172 3.82 10.50 4.29
N LEU A 173 2.98 9.83 5.09
CA LEU A 173 3.32 8.57 5.76
C LEU A 173 3.42 7.39 4.78
N LEU A 174 2.58 7.37 3.76
CA LEU A 174 2.56 6.34 2.70
C LEU A 174 3.58 6.60 1.59
N SER A 175 4.40 7.66 1.69
CA SER A 175 5.42 7.92 0.68
C SER A 175 6.41 6.76 0.60
N PRO A 176 6.54 6.07 -0.53
CA PRO A 176 7.43 4.91 -0.68
C PRO A 176 8.90 5.31 -0.67
N TRP A 177 9.21 6.60 -0.94
CA TRP A 177 10.58 7.07 -1.15
C TRP A 177 11.50 6.82 0.02
N SER A 178 11.03 7.08 1.27
CA SER A 178 11.86 6.86 2.45
C SER A 178 12.13 5.37 2.69
N SER A 179 11.16 4.49 2.45
CA SER A 179 11.34 3.04 2.55
C SER A 179 12.28 2.50 1.49
N LEU A 180 12.17 3.01 0.24
CA LEU A 180 13.06 2.66 -0.86
C LEU A 180 14.50 3.09 -0.58
N LEU A 181 14.70 4.33 -0.12
CA LEU A 181 16.04 4.83 0.23
C LEU A 181 16.67 4.02 1.37
N MET A 182 15.91 3.72 2.43
CA MET A 182 16.39 2.91 3.54
C MET A 182 16.72 1.48 3.09
N LEU A 183 15.91 0.89 2.22
CA LEU A 183 16.17 -0.45 1.69
C LEU A 183 17.38 -0.45 0.74
N THR A 184 17.53 0.58 -0.09
CA THR A 184 18.73 0.76 -0.94
C THR A 184 19.99 0.89 -0.09
N LEU A 185 19.94 1.68 0.99
CA LEU A 185 21.04 1.81 1.94
C LEU A 185 21.35 0.46 2.60
N PHE A 186 20.32 -0.28 3.01
CA PHE A 186 20.48 -1.61 3.59
C PHE A 186 21.15 -2.58 2.61
N GLN A 187 20.75 -2.58 1.33
CA GLN A 187 21.36 -3.40 0.28
C GLN A 187 22.82 -3.03 0.05
N LEU A 188 23.14 -1.73 -0.03
CA LEU A 188 24.51 -1.26 -0.20
C LEU A 188 25.41 -1.69 0.97
N MET A 189 24.95 -1.45 2.20
CA MET A 189 25.68 -1.88 3.39
C MET A 189 25.88 -3.39 3.45
N THR A 190 24.90 -4.16 2.99
CA THR A 190 24.99 -5.63 2.92
C THR A 190 26.08 -6.08 1.96
N VAL A 191 26.18 -5.46 0.79
CA VAL A 191 27.25 -5.78 -0.19
C VAL A 191 28.62 -5.48 0.40
N ILE A 192 28.81 -4.33 1.03
CA ILE A 192 30.07 -3.96 1.68
C ILE A 192 30.43 -4.95 2.80
N GLN A 193 29.44 -5.32 3.63
CA GLN A 193 29.65 -6.29 4.70
C GLN A 193 30.03 -7.67 4.17
N LEU A 194 29.42 -8.10 3.06
CA LEU A 194 29.77 -9.38 2.41
C LEU A 194 31.18 -9.35 1.82
N ASP A 195 31.60 -8.24 1.21
CA ASP A 195 32.95 -8.07 0.68
C ASP A 195 33.99 -8.19 1.80
N ILE A 196 33.81 -7.45 2.92
CA ILE A 196 34.68 -7.51 4.08
C ILE A 196 34.71 -8.94 4.71
N SER A 197 33.55 -9.58 4.78
CA SER A 197 33.41 -10.85 5.50
C SER A 197 33.89 -12.05 4.68
N LEU A 198 33.74 -12.03 3.37
CA LEU A 198 34.13 -13.13 2.46
C LEU A 198 35.57 -12.99 1.95
N GLY A 199 36.14 -11.79 1.93
CA GLY A 199 37.48 -11.53 1.45
C GLY A 199 37.75 -12.16 0.09
N GLU A 200 38.71 -13.09 0.00
CA GLU A 200 39.06 -13.79 -1.26
C GLU A 200 37.93 -14.65 -1.85
N SER A 201 36.96 -15.06 -1.02
CA SER A 201 35.79 -15.82 -1.48
C SER A 201 34.69 -14.94 -2.07
N TYR A 202 34.85 -13.62 -2.05
CA TYR A 202 33.89 -12.69 -2.64
C TYR A 202 33.89 -12.80 -4.15
N THR A 203 32.70 -12.97 -4.72
CA THR A 203 32.50 -13.08 -6.16
C THR A 203 31.76 -11.85 -6.70
N SER A 204 32.19 -11.28 -7.82
CA SER A 204 31.52 -10.15 -8.48
C SER A 204 30.03 -10.42 -8.78
N GLN A 205 29.63 -11.67 -8.88
CA GLN A 205 28.23 -12.11 -9.03
C GLN A 205 27.35 -11.64 -7.85
N ILE A 206 27.90 -11.46 -6.66
CA ILE A 206 27.18 -10.95 -5.48
C ILE A 206 26.78 -9.51 -5.73
N ALA A 207 27.74 -8.65 -6.12
CA ALA A 207 27.45 -7.25 -6.42
C ALA A 207 26.42 -7.11 -7.56
N VAL A 208 26.57 -7.91 -8.61
CA VAL A 208 25.63 -7.92 -9.75
C VAL A 208 24.22 -8.31 -9.32
N ALA A 209 24.06 -9.32 -8.47
CA ALA A 209 22.74 -9.76 -7.98
C ALA A 209 22.06 -8.69 -7.11
N PHE A 210 22.81 -8.05 -6.19
CA PHE A 210 22.27 -6.98 -5.37
C PHE A 210 21.95 -5.72 -6.17
N ALA A 211 22.82 -5.33 -7.12
CA ALA A 211 22.54 -4.23 -8.04
C ALA A 211 21.32 -4.51 -8.90
N GLY A 212 21.17 -5.73 -9.41
CA GLY A 212 19.99 -6.17 -10.16
C GLY A 212 18.71 -6.09 -9.34
N LEU A 213 18.75 -6.54 -8.07
CA LEU A 213 17.60 -6.45 -7.16
C LEU A 213 17.23 -4.98 -6.84
N CYS A 214 18.25 -4.13 -6.64
CA CYS A 214 18.04 -2.71 -6.41
C CYS A 214 17.38 -2.04 -7.63
N ILE A 215 17.89 -2.28 -8.82
CA ILE A 215 17.32 -1.75 -10.07
C ILE A 215 15.89 -2.24 -10.27
N LEU A 216 15.63 -3.54 -10.07
CA LEU A 216 14.29 -4.13 -10.17
C LEU A 216 13.30 -3.45 -9.23
N MET A 217 13.69 -3.23 -7.97
CA MET A 217 12.88 -2.54 -6.97
C MET A 217 12.53 -1.11 -7.40
N TRP A 218 13.50 -0.34 -7.86
CA TRP A 218 13.26 1.04 -8.31
C TRP A 218 12.38 1.09 -9.56
N VAL A 219 12.66 0.26 -10.57
CA VAL A 219 11.86 0.16 -11.79
C VAL A 219 10.43 -0.24 -11.47
N TYR A 220 10.23 -1.23 -10.59
CA TYR A 220 8.91 -1.68 -10.18
C TYR A 220 8.10 -0.55 -9.53
N VAL A 221 8.67 0.13 -8.52
CA VAL A 221 7.95 1.19 -7.79
C VAL A 221 7.65 2.39 -8.69
N ILE A 222 8.60 2.80 -9.54
CA ILE A 222 8.38 3.89 -10.51
C ILE A 222 7.24 3.52 -11.47
N SER A 223 7.28 2.32 -12.06
CA SER A 223 6.25 1.84 -13.00
C SER A 223 4.87 1.79 -12.36
N MET A 224 4.76 1.25 -11.16
CA MET A 224 3.48 1.16 -10.44
C MET A 224 2.97 2.54 -10.00
N ARG A 225 3.88 3.48 -9.70
CA ARG A 225 3.50 4.86 -9.40
C ARG A 225 2.98 5.59 -10.63
N MET A 226 3.50 5.33 -11.82
CA MET A 226 2.95 5.83 -13.07
C MET A 226 1.51 5.32 -13.30
N LEU A 227 1.21 4.11 -12.85
CA LEU A 227 -0.14 3.53 -12.82
C LEU A 227 -1.03 4.07 -11.68
N LYS A 228 -0.61 5.15 -10.99
CA LYS A 228 -1.32 5.81 -9.88
C LYS A 228 -1.53 4.92 -8.64
N ARG A 229 -0.77 3.84 -8.48
CA ARG A 229 -0.83 3.04 -7.26
C ARG A 229 -0.27 3.83 -6.07
N LYS A 230 -0.93 3.74 -4.91
CA LYS A 230 -0.61 4.57 -3.72
C LYS A 230 0.12 3.80 -2.63
N SER A 231 -0.14 2.50 -2.46
CA SER A 231 0.44 1.71 -1.37
C SER A 231 1.47 0.71 -1.89
N PHE A 232 2.61 0.59 -1.17
CA PHE A 232 3.78 -0.21 -1.56
C PHE A 232 4.38 -1.00 -0.39
N GLU A 233 3.62 -1.18 0.69
CA GLU A 233 4.10 -1.79 1.93
C GLU A 233 4.45 -3.26 1.73
N MET A 234 3.57 -4.00 1.04
CA MET A 234 3.77 -5.43 0.79
C MET A 234 5.00 -5.66 -0.09
N GLU A 235 5.16 -4.84 -1.13
CA GLU A 235 6.31 -4.90 -2.02
C GLU A 235 7.61 -4.52 -1.30
N THR A 236 7.57 -3.53 -0.42
CA THR A 236 8.72 -3.15 0.41
C THR A 236 9.17 -4.32 1.28
N ILE A 237 8.23 -5.02 1.92
CA ILE A 237 8.52 -6.23 2.71
C ILE A 237 9.07 -7.34 1.82
N ALA A 238 8.47 -7.57 0.64
CA ALA A 238 8.92 -8.59 -0.29
C ALA A 238 10.37 -8.34 -0.76
N PHE A 239 10.72 -7.11 -1.14
CA PHE A 239 12.09 -6.74 -1.52
C PHE A 239 13.06 -6.81 -0.34
N PHE A 240 12.62 -6.47 0.88
CA PHE A 240 13.43 -6.62 2.08
C PHE A 240 13.75 -8.09 2.35
N LEU A 241 12.75 -8.98 2.32
CA LEU A 241 12.96 -10.42 2.50
C LEU A 241 13.82 -11.02 1.39
N SER A 242 13.65 -10.56 0.15
CA SER A 242 14.50 -10.95 -0.99
C SER A 242 15.95 -10.55 -0.77
N THR A 243 16.19 -9.34 -0.22
CA THR A 243 17.53 -8.87 0.15
C THR A 243 18.16 -9.77 1.21
N LEU A 244 17.42 -10.13 2.25
CA LEU A 244 17.90 -11.07 3.29
C LEU A 244 18.19 -12.44 2.72
N SER A 245 17.33 -12.96 1.85
CA SER A 245 17.52 -14.23 1.17
C SER A 245 18.81 -14.25 0.35
N LEU A 246 19.08 -13.19 -0.44
CA LEU A 246 20.34 -13.04 -1.17
C LEU A 246 21.55 -12.94 -0.24
N ALA A 247 21.44 -12.20 0.87
CA ALA A 247 22.52 -12.05 1.83
C ALA A 247 22.92 -13.40 2.48
N VAL A 248 21.92 -14.18 2.88
CA VAL A 248 22.14 -15.53 3.44
C VAL A 248 22.75 -16.47 2.41
N THR A 249 22.26 -16.44 1.17
CA THR A 249 22.82 -17.27 0.08
C THR A 249 24.25 -16.86 -0.23
N ALA A 250 24.54 -15.57 -0.31
CA ALA A 250 25.89 -15.04 -0.56
C ALA A 250 26.88 -15.45 0.53
N SER A 251 26.47 -15.44 1.79
CA SER A 251 27.35 -15.80 2.93
C SER A 251 27.67 -17.30 2.99
N LYS A 252 26.76 -18.16 2.52
CA LYS A 252 26.92 -19.63 2.59
C LYS A 252 27.38 -20.25 1.27
N PHE A 253 26.83 -19.76 0.16
CA PHE A 253 27.01 -20.32 -1.19
C PHE A 253 27.22 -19.20 -2.22
N PRO A 254 28.40 -18.52 -2.23
CA PRO A 254 28.66 -17.36 -3.11
C PRO A 254 28.38 -17.62 -4.58
N HIS A 255 28.71 -18.84 -5.06
CA HIS A 255 28.51 -19.21 -6.48
C HIS A 255 27.03 -19.48 -6.87
N SER A 256 26.13 -19.57 -5.89
CA SER A 256 24.70 -19.82 -6.13
C SER A 256 23.84 -18.56 -6.10
N VAL A 257 24.42 -17.39 -5.83
CA VAL A 257 23.70 -16.12 -5.66
C VAL A 257 22.93 -15.71 -6.91
N LEU A 258 23.51 -15.90 -8.10
CA LEU A 258 22.81 -15.61 -9.36
C LEU A 258 21.60 -16.51 -9.59
N LYS A 259 21.66 -17.79 -9.22
CA LYS A 259 20.51 -18.70 -9.30
C LYS A 259 19.40 -18.26 -8.37
N GLN A 260 19.76 -17.85 -7.15
CA GLN A 260 18.81 -17.30 -6.17
C GLN A 260 18.20 -15.99 -6.65
N PHE A 261 19.00 -15.08 -7.24
CA PHE A 261 18.50 -13.85 -7.82
C PHE A 261 17.47 -14.10 -8.94
N ILE A 262 17.76 -15.03 -9.86
CA ILE A 262 16.85 -15.43 -10.92
C ILE A 262 15.54 -15.98 -10.32
N ALA A 263 15.62 -16.84 -9.29
CA ALA A 263 14.44 -17.36 -8.63
C ALA A 263 13.59 -16.26 -7.98
N ILE A 264 14.21 -15.24 -7.38
CA ILE A 264 13.52 -14.07 -6.82
C ILE A 264 12.82 -13.27 -7.93
N VAL A 265 13.49 -13.01 -9.06
CA VAL A 265 12.90 -12.26 -10.18
C VAL A 265 11.66 -12.95 -10.75
N PHE A 266 11.64 -14.28 -10.80
CA PHE A 266 10.46 -15.03 -11.24
C PHE A 266 9.38 -15.16 -10.16
N GLY A 267 9.71 -14.95 -8.90
CA GLY A 267 8.78 -15.07 -7.77
C GLY A 267 8.13 -13.74 -7.32
N LEU A 268 8.69 -12.61 -7.74
CA LEU A 268 8.17 -11.26 -7.50
C LEU A 268 7.21 -10.81 -8.61
#